data_44cc6ddef15c0e9475c4c88a1a0fc477
#
_entry.id   44cc6ddef15c0e9475c4c88a1a0fc477
#
_cell.length_a   1.000
_cell.length_b   1.000
_cell.length_c   1.000
_cell.angle_alpha   90.00
_cell.angle_beta   90.00
_cell.angle_gamma   90.00
#
_symmetry.space_group_name_H-M   'P 1'
#
loop_
_entity.id
_entity.type
_entity.pdbx_description
1 polymer ?
#
loop_
_entity_poly.entity_id
_entity_poly.type
_entity_poly.pdbx_seq_one_letter_code
_entity_poly.pdbx_strand_id
1 'polypeptide(L)'
;MSKAGSVSTQVNLTMDIYPTLLTIAGIPIKHKIEGRSFLNTLLSEKNTIAGVDENKTTINEDANRVIYFTRREGGMEYGGKAYHAIRQGDWKLLQNNPYRPLELYNLKLDPQEKNNLIKQEPKIAEKLNALLLKQIQESGKVPWQK
;
A
#
# COMPACT_ATOMS: atom_id res chain seq x y z
N MET A 1 -20.46 13.33 -9.49
CA MET A 1 -20.00 12.40 -10.55
C MET A 1 -18.54 12.71 -10.86
N SER A 2 -17.72 11.69 -11.10
CA SER A 2 -16.35 11.89 -11.55
C SER A 2 -16.30 12.62 -12.88
N LYS A 3 -15.33 13.52 -13.03
CA LYS A 3 -15.11 14.24 -14.32
C LYS A 3 -14.46 13.28 -15.31
N ALA A 4 -15.05 13.09 -16.48
CA ALA A 4 -14.47 12.26 -17.53
C ALA A 4 -13.06 12.76 -17.90
N GLY A 5 -12.10 11.86 -18.08
CA GLY A 5 -10.70 12.19 -18.40
C GLY A 5 -9.87 12.71 -17.22
N SER A 6 -10.40 12.72 -15.98
CA SER A 6 -9.58 13.10 -14.82
C SER A 6 -8.57 11.99 -14.48
N VAL A 7 -7.39 12.39 -13.98
CA VAL A 7 -6.31 11.51 -13.55
C VAL A 7 -6.02 11.78 -12.09
N SER A 8 -5.85 10.73 -11.30
CA SER A 8 -5.43 10.82 -9.90
C SER A 8 -4.08 10.13 -9.72
N THR A 9 -3.24 10.71 -8.85
CA THR A 9 -1.96 10.14 -8.41
C THR A 9 -2.09 9.29 -7.14
N GLN A 10 -3.31 9.15 -6.59
CA GLN A 10 -3.56 8.33 -5.42
C GLN A 10 -3.26 6.87 -5.71
N VAL A 11 -2.55 6.23 -4.78
CA VAL A 11 -2.24 4.79 -4.87
C VAL A 11 -3.39 3.99 -4.29
N ASN A 12 -4.11 3.28 -5.15
CA ASN A 12 -5.21 2.40 -4.77
C ASN A 12 -4.82 0.94 -4.95
N LEU A 13 -5.36 0.09 -4.09
CA LEU A 13 -5.19 -1.37 -4.13
C LEU A 13 -6.52 -2.05 -4.47
N THR A 14 -6.47 -3.27 -4.95
CA THR A 14 -7.69 -4.06 -5.22
C THR A 14 -8.58 -4.23 -3.99
N MET A 15 -7.99 -4.31 -2.79
CA MET A 15 -8.72 -4.37 -1.53
C MET A 15 -9.53 -3.10 -1.23
N ASP A 16 -9.24 -1.98 -1.88
CA ASP A 16 -9.93 -0.69 -1.70
C ASP A 16 -11.25 -0.62 -2.48
N ILE A 17 -11.45 -1.51 -3.44
CA ILE A 17 -12.68 -1.57 -4.23
C ILE A 17 -13.88 -1.91 -3.34
N TYR A 18 -13.74 -2.91 -2.47
CA TYR A 18 -14.82 -3.36 -1.59
C TYR A 18 -15.37 -2.23 -0.69
N PRO A 19 -14.54 -1.54 0.14
CA PRO A 19 -15.05 -0.43 0.94
C PRO A 19 -15.59 0.73 0.09
N THR A 20 -15.04 0.97 -1.08
CA THR A 20 -15.54 2.03 -1.98
C THR A 20 -16.95 1.72 -2.46
N LEU A 21 -17.21 0.49 -2.89
CA LEU A 21 -18.55 0.08 -3.34
C LEU A 21 -19.57 0.13 -2.20
N LEU A 22 -19.21 -0.32 -1.00
CA LEU A 22 -20.08 -0.23 0.16
C LEU A 22 -20.39 1.23 0.54
N THR A 23 -19.39 2.11 0.47
CA THR A 23 -19.59 3.55 0.72
C THR A 23 -20.54 4.16 -0.31
N ILE A 24 -20.39 3.81 -1.59
CA ILE A 24 -21.33 4.26 -2.65
C ILE A 24 -22.76 3.79 -2.38
N ALA A 25 -22.90 2.54 -1.91
CA ALA A 25 -24.20 1.95 -1.60
C ALA A 25 -24.81 2.41 -0.27
N GLY A 26 -24.09 3.22 0.54
CA GLY A 26 -24.52 3.63 1.88
C GLY A 26 -24.56 2.48 2.88
N ILE A 27 -23.83 1.39 2.63
CA ILE A 27 -23.82 0.20 3.48
C ILE A 27 -22.65 0.30 4.48
N PRO A 28 -22.92 0.26 5.80
CA PRO A 28 -21.86 0.35 6.81
C PRO A 28 -21.01 -0.92 6.86
N ILE A 29 -19.70 -0.76 6.98
CA ILE A 29 -18.74 -1.86 7.16
C ILE A 29 -18.73 -2.24 8.64
N LYS A 30 -19.16 -3.47 8.95
CA LYS A 30 -19.31 -3.98 10.33
C LYS A 30 -18.15 -4.83 10.83
N HIS A 31 -17.12 -5.02 10.01
CA HIS A 31 -15.95 -5.84 10.34
C HIS A 31 -14.66 -5.08 10.01
N LYS A 32 -13.55 -5.51 10.61
CA LYS A 32 -12.23 -4.92 10.36
C LYS A 32 -11.75 -5.28 8.95
N ILE A 33 -11.34 -4.27 8.20
CA ILE A 33 -10.72 -4.40 6.86
C ILE A 33 -9.48 -3.53 6.78
N GLU A 34 -8.59 -3.83 5.86
CA GLU A 34 -7.39 -3.03 5.57
C GLU A 34 -7.58 -2.10 4.37
N GLY A 35 -8.57 -2.42 3.52
CA GLY A 35 -8.95 -1.58 2.39
C GLY A 35 -9.50 -0.23 2.83
N ARG A 36 -9.29 0.79 2.01
CA ARG A 36 -9.76 2.17 2.24
C ARG A 36 -10.61 2.62 1.06
N SER A 37 -11.75 3.28 1.34
CA SER A 37 -12.58 3.85 0.28
C SER A 37 -11.84 4.99 -0.41
N PHE A 38 -11.80 4.99 -1.74
CA PHE A 38 -11.30 6.09 -2.57
C PHE A 38 -12.44 6.87 -3.24
N LEU A 39 -13.64 6.80 -2.69
CA LEU A 39 -14.81 7.49 -3.22
C LEU A 39 -14.58 8.99 -3.38
N ASN A 40 -13.91 9.63 -2.42
CA ASN A 40 -13.63 11.06 -2.48
C ASN A 40 -12.76 11.44 -3.69
N THR A 41 -11.86 10.56 -4.11
CA THR A 41 -11.06 10.75 -5.33
C THR A 41 -11.90 10.63 -6.61
N LEU A 42 -12.97 9.84 -6.57
CA LEU A 42 -13.91 9.69 -7.69
C LEU A 42 -14.90 10.84 -7.77
N LEU A 43 -15.13 11.57 -6.66
CA LEU A 43 -16.00 12.72 -6.63
C LEU A 43 -15.18 13.97 -6.92
N SER A 44 -15.62 14.79 -7.86
CA SER A 44 -15.03 16.12 -8.00
C SER A 44 -15.39 16.95 -6.76
N GLU A 45 -14.50 17.87 -6.35
CA GLU A 45 -14.56 18.69 -5.12
C GLU A 45 -15.92 19.40 -4.85
N LYS A 46 -16.85 19.39 -5.78
CA LYS A 46 -18.14 20.06 -5.70
C LYS A 46 -19.36 19.15 -5.48
N ASN A 47 -19.19 17.84 -5.44
CA ASN A 47 -20.31 16.91 -5.28
C ASN A 47 -20.17 16.10 -3.98
N THR A 48 -20.59 16.66 -2.88
CA THR A 48 -20.77 15.95 -1.62
C THR A 48 -21.97 15.01 -1.73
N ILE A 49 -21.77 13.73 -1.44
CA ILE A 49 -22.87 12.79 -1.25
C ILE A 49 -23.44 13.08 0.14
N ALA A 50 -24.76 13.33 0.23
CA ALA A 50 -25.45 13.53 1.50
C ALA A 50 -25.17 12.33 2.45
N GLY A 51 -24.60 12.61 3.63
CA GLY A 51 -24.28 11.59 4.65
C GLY A 51 -22.80 11.20 4.75
N VAL A 52 -21.91 11.78 3.94
CA VAL A 52 -20.45 11.64 4.11
C VAL A 52 -19.94 12.80 4.97
N ASP A 53 -19.36 12.50 6.11
CA ASP A 53 -18.79 13.50 7.03
C ASP A 53 -17.58 14.19 6.41
N GLU A 54 -17.74 15.45 6.00
CA GLU A 54 -16.72 16.27 5.35
C GLU A 54 -15.47 16.51 6.22
N ASN A 55 -15.62 16.43 7.55
CA ASN A 55 -14.53 16.66 8.50
C ASN A 55 -13.54 15.49 8.61
N LYS A 56 -13.82 14.37 7.97
CA LYS A 56 -12.98 13.16 7.98
C LYS A 56 -12.14 12.97 6.70
N THR A 57 -12.17 13.94 5.82
CA THR A 57 -11.49 13.89 4.52
C THR A 57 -10.11 14.53 4.62
N THR A 58 -9.15 13.85 5.20
CA THR A 58 -7.75 14.26 5.11
C THR A 58 -7.14 13.70 3.82
N ILE A 59 -6.98 14.58 2.87
CA ILE A 59 -6.36 14.37 1.54
C ILE A 59 -4.93 13.79 1.63
N ASN A 60 -4.32 13.75 2.81
CA ASN A 60 -2.94 13.33 3.04
C ASN A 60 -2.77 11.96 3.75
N GLU A 61 -3.85 11.22 4.02
CA GLU A 61 -3.71 9.89 4.65
C GLU A 61 -2.99 8.87 3.76
N ASP A 62 -3.02 9.06 2.44
CA ASP A 62 -2.38 8.14 1.50
C ASP A 62 -0.86 8.28 1.45
N ALA A 63 -0.31 9.47 1.72
CA ALA A 63 1.15 9.67 1.75
C ALA A 63 1.82 8.87 2.88
N ASN A 64 1.10 8.56 3.94
CA ASN A 64 1.58 7.76 5.08
C ASN A 64 1.10 6.31 5.05
N ARG A 65 0.31 5.92 4.06
CA ARG A 65 -0.15 4.54 3.92
C ARG A 65 1.04 3.62 3.70
N VAL A 66 1.16 2.63 4.57
CA VAL A 66 2.12 1.54 4.42
C VAL A 66 1.46 0.44 3.62
N ILE A 67 2.09 0.06 2.52
CA ILE A 67 1.63 -1.02 1.64
C ILE A 67 2.69 -2.13 1.69
N TYR A 68 2.26 -3.32 2.07
CA TYR A 68 3.12 -4.49 2.15
C TYR A 68 2.78 -5.48 1.05
N PHE A 69 3.82 -6.00 0.43
CA PHE A 69 3.72 -7.04 -0.58
C PHE A 69 4.57 -8.22 -0.15
N THR A 70 4.01 -9.40 -0.29
CA THR A 70 4.75 -10.65 -0.12
C THR A 70 4.48 -11.58 -1.27
N ARG A 71 5.54 -12.24 -1.74
CA ARG A 71 5.47 -13.32 -2.70
C ARG A 71 6.21 -14.51 -2.12
N ARG A 72 5.56 -15.63 -1.97
CA ARG A 72 6.17 -16.89 -1.59
C ARG A 72 6.18 -17.80 -2.80
N GLU A 73 7.34 -18.24 -3.18
CA GLU A 73 7.50 -19.22 -4.24
C GLU A 73 7.44 -20.61 -3.60
N GLY A 74 6.35 -21.34 -3.89
CA GLY A 74 6.17 -22.74 -3.49
C GLY A 74 6.76 -23.67 -4.54
N GLY A 75 7.77 -24.43 -4.20
CA GLY A 75 8.37 -25.42 -5.09
C GLY A 75 9.86 -25.61 -4.83
N MET A 76 10.38 -26.80 -5.16
CA MET A 76 11.79 -27.11 -4.95
C MET A 76 12.75 -26.22 -5.75
N GLU A 77 12.35 -25.75 -6.94
CA GLU A 77 13.13 -24.86 -7.79
C GLU A 77 13.40 -23.50 -7.13
N TYR A 78 12.47 -22.99 -6.33
CA TYR A 78 12.57 -21.68 -5.70
C TYR A 78 13.08 -21.73 -4.26
N GLY A 79 13.31 -22.93 -3.72
CA GLY A 79 13.86 -23.13 -2.37
C GLY A 79 13.02 -22.52 -1.24
N GLY A 80 11.69 -22.36 -1.45
CA GLY A 80 10.78 -21.78 -0.47
C GLY A 80 11.06 -20.30 -0.15
N LYS A 81 11.73 -19.57 -1.02
CA LYS A 81 12.10 -18.17 -0.80
C LYS A 81 10.87 -17.27 -0.67
N ALA A 82 10.90 -16.41 0.32
CA ALA A 82 9.92 -15.34 0.47
C ALA A 82 10.54 -14.02 0.03
N TYR A 83 9.83 -13.31 -0.82
CA TYR A 83 10.17 -11.96 -1.28
C TYR A 83 9.24 -10.99 -0.58
N HIS A 84 9.78 -9.91 -0.06
CA HIS A 84 9.01 -8.91 0.66
C HIS A 84 9.28 -7.53 0.09
N ALA A 85 8.26 -6.71 0.01
CA ALA A 85 8.42 -5.30 -0.27
C ALA A 85 7.49 -4.47 0.62
N ILE A 86 7.93 -3.27 0.97
CA ILE A 86 7.12 -2.30 1.67
C ILE A 86 7.23 -0.96 0.96
N ARG A 87 6.09 -0.30 0.79
CA ARG A 87 5.99 1.02 0.21
C ARG A 87 5.34 1.98 1.19
N GLN A 88 5.92 3.18 1.32
CA GLN A 88 5.31 4.30 1.99
C GLN A 88 5.54 5.57 1.16
N GLY A 89 4.46 6.18 0.68
CA GLY A 89 4.56 7.30 -0.25
C GLY A 89 5.30 6.94 -1.52
N ASP A 90 6.35 7.70 -1.85
CA ASP A 90 7.17 7.50 -3.04
C ASP A 90 8.30 6.46 -2.85
N TRP A 91 8.51 5.99 -1.63
CA TRP A 91 9.62 5.10 -1.30
C TRP A 91 9.18 3.64 -1.21
N LYS A 92 10.00 2.77 -1.81
CA LYS A 92 9.84 1.31 -1.77
C LYS A 92 11.13 0.67 -1.28
N LEU A 93 11.03 -0.14 -0.23
CA LEU A 93 12.09 -1.04 0.22
C LEU A 93 11.76 -2.46 -0.24
N LEU A 94 12.72 -3.13 -0.84
CA LEU A 94 12.58 -4.46 -1.42
C LEU A 94 13.57 -5.43 -0.80
N GLN A 95 13.08 -6.58 -0.36
CA GLN A 95 13.86 -7.77 -0.03
C GLN A 95 13.66 -8.79 -1.15
N ASN A 96 14.47 -8.67 -2.19
CA ASN A 96 14.38 -9.52 -3.37
C ASN A 96 14.96 -10.92 -3.15
N ASN A 97 15.73 -11.08 -2.09
CA ASN A 97 16.29 -12.37 -1.67
C ASN A 97 16.61 -12.27 -0.17
N PRO A 98 16.21 -13.24 0.68
CA PRO A 98 16.49 -13.20 2.11
C PRO A 98 17.98 -13.23 2.46
N TYR A 99 18.84 -13.63 1.53
CA TYR A 99 20.30 -13.74 1.69
C TYR A 99 21.07 -12.59 1.03
N ARG A 100 20.38 -11.59 0.46
CA ARG A 100 21.01 -10.42 -0.16
C ARG A 100 20.62 -9.14 0.59
N PRO A 101 21.43 -8.07 0.47
CA PRO A 101 21.09 -6.77 1.02
C PRO A 101 19.73 -6.28 0.51
N LEU A 102 19.07 -5.46 1.32
CA LEU A 102 17.85 -4.76 0.92
C LEU A 102 18.15 -3.75 -0.19
N GLU A 103 17.13 -3.44 -0.97
CA GLU A 103 17.18 -2.46 -2.05
C GLU A 103 16.16 -1.35 -1.77
N LEU A 104 16.53 -0.09 -2.01
CA LEU A 104 15.67 1.08 -1.78
C LEU A 104 15.49 1.88 -3.06
N TYR A 105 14.25 2.20 -3.40
CA TYR A 105 13.89 2.93 -4.61
C TYR A 105 12.96 4.09 -4.33
N ASN A 106 13.10 5.18 -5.09
CA ASN A 106 12.15 6.28 -5.13
C ASN A 106 11.28 6.16 -6.39
N LEU A 107 10.07 5.66 -6.25
CA LEU A 107 9.18 5.34 -7.39
C LEU A 107 8.68 6.57 -8.15
N LYS A 108 8.76 7.77 -7.55
CA LYS A 108 8.40 9.01 -8.23
C LYS A 108 9.48 9.47 -9.21
N LEU A 109 10.75 9.32 -8.82
CA LEU A 109 11.90 9.72 -9.63
C LEU A 109 12.39 8.59 -10.53
N ASP A 110 12.22 7.36 -10.08
CA ASP A 110 12.68 6.13 -10.75
C ASP A 110 11.58 5.05 -10.73
N PRO A 111 10.54 5.18 -11.56
CA PRO A 111 9.44 4.21 -11.61
C PRO A 111 9.87 2.84 -12.17
N GLN A 112 11.07 2.74 -12.74
CA GLN A 112 11.62 1.49 -13.27
C GLN A 112 12.57 0.78 -12.30
N GLU A 113 12.77 1.33 -11.10
CA GLU A 113 13.60 0.73 -10.05
C GLU A 113 15.04 0.39 -10.51
N LYS A 114 15.67 1.30 -11.27
CA LYS A 114 17.03 1.11 -11.81
C LYS A 114 18.12 1.58 -10.85
N ASN A 115 17.81 2.54 -9.98
CA ASN A 115 18.78 3.20 -9.12
C ASN A 115 18.54 2.82 -7.65
N ASN A 116 19.33 1.88 -7.13
CA ASN A 116 19.26 1.49 -5.73
C ASN A 116 19.88 2.56 -4.83
N LEU A 117 19.06 3.21 -4.02
CA LEU A 117 19.42 4.33 -3.13
C LEU A 117 19.72 3.90 -1.69
N ILE A 118 19.88 2.60 -1.41
CA ILE A 118 20.05 2.07 -0.04
C ILE A 118 21.22 2.70 0.70
N LYS A 119 22.32 3.03 -0.02
CA LYS A 119 23.51 3.64 0.56
C LYS A 119 23.39 5.17 0.69
N GLN A 120 22.63 5.81 -0.19
CA GLN A 120 22.42 7.26 -0.23
C GLN A 120 21.41 7.72 0.80
N GLU A 121 20.39 6.89 1.08
CA GLU A 121 19.26 7.23 1.94
C GLU A 121 19.10 6.23 3.12
N PRO A 122 20.14 6.09 3.99
CA PRO A 122 20.13 5.07 5.04
C PRO A 122 19.02 5.27 6.07
N LYS A 123 18.66 6.51 6.39
CA LYS A 123 17.59 6.82 7.36
C LYS A 123 16.21 6.37 6.85
N ILE A 124 15.96 6.55 5.56
CA ILE A 124 14.70 6.10 4.93
C ILE A 124 14.67 4.57 4.89
N ALA A 125 15.79 3.95 4.52
CA ALA A 125 15.94 2.50 4.52
C ALA A 125 15.68 1.89 5.90
N GLU A 126 16.25 2.45 6.96
CA GLU A 126 16.07 2.00 8.34
C GLU A 126 14.59 2.11 8.77
N LYS A 127 13.95 3.26 8.50
CA LYS A 127 12.53 3.46 8.79
C LYS A 127 11.65 2.42 8.10
N LEU A 128 11.85 2.22 6.80
CA LEU A 128 11.06 1.26 6.04
C LEU A 128 11.36 -0.18 6.45
N ASN A 129 12.60 -0.50 6.81
CA ASN A 129 12.95 -1.82 7.32
C ASN A 129 12.26 -2.12 8.64
N ALA A 130 12.20 -1.16 9.57
CA ALA A 130 11.45 -1.32 10.81
C ALA A 130 9.95 -1.61 10.55
N LEU A 131 9.34 -0.90 9.59
CA LEU A 131 7.95 -1.16 9.18
C LEU A 131 7.79 -2.53 8.52
N LEU A 132 8.75 -2.96 7.69
CA LEU A 132 8.76 -4.26 7.05
C LEU A 132 8.82 -5.39 8.07
N LEU A 133 9.74 -5.32 9.03
CA LEU A 133 9.89 -6.32 10.08
C LEU A 133 8.63 -6.41 10.95
N LYS A 134 8.06 -5.26 11.31
CA LYS A 134 6.78 -5.23 12.03
C LYS A 134 5.67 -5.95 11.26
N GLN A 135 5.55 -5.71 9.96
CA GLN A 135 4.52 -6.32 9.12
C GLN A 135 4.73 -7.85 9.00
N ILE A 136 5.97 -8.29 8.84
CA ILE A 136 6.30 -9.72 8.80
C ILE A 136 5.91 -10.40 10.12
N GLN A 137 6.20 -9.78 11.28
CA GLN A 137 5.85 -10.32 12.59
C GLN A 137 4.32 -10.37 12.79
N GLU A 138 3.60 -9.34 12.38
CA GLU A 138 2.14 -9.30 12.47
C GLU A 138 1.48 -10.36 11.58
N SER A 139 2.02 -10.58 10.38
CA SER A 139 1.54 -11.61 9.44
C SER A 139 1.71 -13.02 9.97
N GLY A 140 2.71 -13.26 10.83
CA GLY A 140 2.95 -14.57 11.46
C GLY A 140 1.91 -14.96 12.51
N LYS A 141 1.09 -14.03 12.98
CA LYS A 141 0.03 -14.30 13.99
C LYS A 141 -1.19 -15.01 13.39
N VAL A 142 -1.37 -14.95 12.09
CA VAL A 142 -2.47 -15.64 11.39
C VAL A 142 -1.92 -16.90 10.74
N PRO A 143 -2.23 -18.11 11.24
CA PRO A 143 -1.81 -19.33 10.59
C PRO A 143 -2.51 -19.44 9.23
N TRP A 144 -1.73 -19.47 8.16
CA TRP A 144 -2.24 -19.57 6.78
C TRP A 144 -2.39 -21.02 6.31
N GLN A 145 -1.95 -21.97 7.14
CA GLN A 145 -2.22 -23.41 7.00
C GLN A 145 -2.74 -23.94 8.34
N LYS A 146 -3.88 -24.62 8.29
CA LYS A 146 -4.41 -25.44 9.37
C LYS A 146 -3.99 -26.89 9.12
#